data_b218131f8723c64cc298520472749dab
#
_entry.id   b218131f8723c64cc298520472749dab
#
_cell.length_a   1.000
_cell.length_b   1.000
_cell.length_c   1.000
_cell.angle_alpha   90.00
_cell.angle_beta   90.00
_cell.angle_gamma   90.00
#
_symmetry.space_group_name_H-M   'P 1'
#
loop_
_entity.id
_entity.type
_entity.pdbx_description
1 polymer ?
#
loop_
_entity_poly.entity_id
_entity_poly.type
_entity_poly.pdbx_seq_one_letter_code
_entity_poly.pdbx_strand_id
1 'polypeptide(L)'
;VPDAGDLSVPGGDGTNMANYTEYYHLHQWEPEDSFLRTDFNEDFRRIAAALQEKLGQADRAELAAAAAEKAKLSCGAFLGNGTSQSIPLGFRPSAVLLPGRSGLLLASRQTAAGAIEIIQQGFRVVHEDGAIDRINESGKTYPYLAFLEGQIP
;
A
#
# COMPACT_ATOMS: atom_id res chain seq x y z
N VAL A 1 -8.65 84.81 12.16
CA VAL A 1 -8.87 83.42 12.34
C VAL A 1 -8.41 82.68 11.06
N PRO A 2 -7.35 81.91 11.06
CA PRO A 2 -6.96 81.15 9.90
C PRO A 2 -7.61 79.79 9.92
N ASP A 3 -8.11 79.48 8.76
CA ASP A 3 -8.62 78.28 8.29
C ASP A 3 -7.60 77.13 8.41
N ALA A 4 -8.02 76.04 9.02
CA ALA A 4 -7.24 74.83 9.09
C ALA A 4 -7.49 74.01 7.83
N GLY A 5 -6.48 73.99 6.97
CA GLY A 5 -6.51 73.16 5.75
C GLY A 5 -6.76 71.73 6.05
N ASP A 6 -7.78 71.25 5.42
CA ASP A 6 -8.09 69.85 5.24
C ASP A 6 -6.98 69.18 4.41
N LEU A 7 -6.13 68.42 5.06
CA LEU A 7 -5.23 67.49 4.42
C LEU A 7 -5.92 66.12 4.32
N SER A 8 -6.94 66.05 3.51
CA SER A 8 -7.42 64.79 3.02
C SER A 8 -6.36 64.19 2.11
N VAL A 9 -5.55 63.31 2.66
CA VAL A 9 -4.75 62.39 1.89
C VAL A 9 -5.76 61.43 1.25
N PRO A 10 -5.87 61.35 -0.07
CA PRO A 10 -6.62 60.29 -0.66
C PRO A 10 -5.83 59.01 -0.39
N GLY A 11 -6.27 58.29 0.62
CA GLY A 11 -5.93 56.92 0.79
C GLY A 11 -6.38 56.19 -0.50
N GLY A 12 -5.45 56.00 -1.38
CA GLY A 12 -5.62 55.05 -2.45
C GLY A 12 -5.67 53.68 -1.81
N ASP A 13 -6.82 53.36 -1.27
CA ASP A 13 -7.18 51.99 -0.96
C ASP A 13 -7.48 51.30 -2.30
N GLY A 14 -6.40 51.02 -3.01
CA GLY A 14 -6.42 50.10 -4.12
C GLY A 14 -6.70 48.73 -3.51
N THR A 15 -7.93 48.52 -3.08
CA THR A 15 -8.44 47.16 -2.88
C THR A 15 -8.40 46.51 -4.26
N ASN A 16 -7.24 45.97 -4.57
CA ASN A 16 -7.09 45.04 -5.66
C ASN A 16 -7.99 43.86 -5.28
N MET A 17 -9.23 43.87 -5.79
CA MET A 17 -10.19 42.78 -5.61
C MET A 17 -9.75 41.68 -6.52
N ALA A 18 -8.58 41.13 -6.25
CA ALA A 18 -8.11 39.97 -6.98
C ALA A 18 -9.14 38.85 -6.85
N ASN A 19 -9.62 38.36 -7.94
CA ASN A 19 -10.43 37.16 -7.99
C ASN A 19 -9.53 35.99 -7.63
N TYR A 20 -10.13 34.97 -7.00
CA TYR A 20 -9.43 33.78 -6.59
C TYR A 20 -10.08 32.53 -7.16
N THR A 21 -9.28 31.51 -7.46
CA THR A 21 -9.80 30.22 -7.84
C THR A 21 -10.58 29.58 -6.68
N GLU A 22 -11.63 28.84 -6.97
CA GLU A 22 -12.43 28.12 -5.99
C GLU A 22 -11.60 27.15 -5.14
N TYR A 23 -10.67 26.46 -5.79
CA TYR A 23 -9.74 25.56 -5.14
C TYR A 23 -8.39 26.25 -4.97
N TYR A 24 -7.79 26.12 -3.80
CA TYR A 24 -6.46 26.62 -3.45
C TYR A 24 -6.31 28.13 -3.36
N HIS A 25 -7.36 28.93 -3.65
CA HIS A 25 -7.33 30.39 -3.57
C HIS A 25 -6.12 31.01 -4.30
N LEU A 26 -5.87 30.59 -5.53
CA LEU A 26 -4.86 31.16 -6.40
C LEU A 26 -5.41 32.44 -7.03
N HIS A 27 -4.55 33.44 -7.21
CA HIS A 27 -4.96 34.69 -7.84
C HIS A 27 -5.42 34.45 -9.29
N GLN A 28 -6.54 35.11 -9.65
CA GLN A 28 -7.02 35.22 -11.03
C GLN A 28 -6.90 36.69 -11.41
N TRP A 29 -5.94 36.99 -12.27
CA TRP A 29 -5.70 38.37 -12.71
C TRP A 29 -6.60 38.73 -13.89
N GLU A 30 -7.22 39.89 -13.79
CA GLU A 30 -7.90 40.55 -14.89
C GLU A 30 -6.93 41.50 -15.60
N PRO A 31 -7.22 41.96 -16.85
CA PRO A 31 -6.33 42.83 -17.61
C PRO A 31 -5.94 44.13 -16.92
N GLU A 32 -6.81 44.60 -16.01
CA GLU A 32 -6.66 45.84 -15.28
C GLU A 32 -5.90 45.67 -13.94
N ASP A 33 -5.65 44.45 -13.52
CA ASP A 33 -4.98 44.15 -12.26
C ASP A 33 -3.48 44.39 -12.33
N SER A 34 -2.93 44.88 -11.21
CA SER A 34 -1.48 44.98 -11.06
C SER A 34 -0.89 43.62 -10.72
N PHE A 35 -0.03 43.11 -11.61
CA PHE A 35 0.71 41.89 -11.36
C PHE A 35 1.81 42.11 -10.32
N LEU A 36 1.61 41.60 -9.11
CA LEU A 36 2.58 41.68 -8.04
C LEU A 36 3.38 40.38 -7.91
N ARG A 37 4.69 40.50 -7.80
CA ARG A 37 5.58 39.35 -7.61
C ARG A 37 5.29 38.61 -6.28
N THR A 38 4.82 39.30 -5.26
CA THR A 38 4.43 38.73 -3.97
C THR A 38 3.28 37.77 -4.10
N ASP A 39 2.27 38.14 -4.85
CA ASP A 39 1.06 37.33 -5.08
C ASP A 39 1.39 36.08 -5.88
N PHE A 40 2.22 36.25 -6.90
CA PHE A 40 2.71 35.14 -7.71
C PHE A 40 3.52 34.12 -6.86
N ASN A 41 4.41 34.63 -6.01
CA ASN A 41 5.17 33.76 -5.10
C ASN A 41 4.27 33.06 -4.07
N GLU A 42 3.21 33.75 -3.62
CA GLU A 42 2.21 33.14 -2.74
C GLU A 42 1.48 31.98 -3.43
N ASP A 43 1.07 32.17 -4.67
CA ASP A 43 0.42 31.14 -5.45
C ASP A 43 1.31 29.92 -5.65
N PHE A 44 2.59 30.13 -5.98
CA PHE A 44 3.54 29.02 -6.06
C PHE A 44 3.69 28.28 -4.73
N ARG A 45 3.68 28.99 -3.60
CA ARG A 45 3.76 28.36 -2.29
C ARG A 45 2.51 27.52 -2.01
N ARG A 46 1.32 28.03 -2.35
CA ARG A 46 0.06 27.30 -2.21
C ARG A 46 0.02 26.06 -3.10
N ILE A 47 0.46 26.17 -4.36
CA ILE A 47 0.57 25.04 -5.28
C ILE A 47 1.54 23.98 -4.74
N ALA A 48 2.72 24.40 -4.27
CA ALA A 48 3.70 23.48 -3.71
C ALA A 48 3.16 22.75 -2.46
N ALA A 49 2.47 23.46 -1.57
CA ALA A 49 1.81 22.85 -0.41
C ALA A 49 0.72 21.87 -0.79
N ALA A 50 -0.12 22.21 -1.77
CA ALA A 50 -1.17 21.34 -2.27
C ALA A 50 -0.62 20.07 -2.93
N LEU A 51 0.46 20.19 -3.70
CA LEU A 51 1.15 19.05 -4.29
C LEU A 51 1.77 18.15 -3.22
N GLN A 52 2.37 18.74 -2.20
CA GLN A 52 2.93 17.99 -1.08
C GLN A 52 1.85 17.25 -0.30
N GLU A 53 0.69 17.86 -0.09
CA GLU A 53 -0.45 17.23 0.57
C GLU A 53 -1.05 16.09 -0.26
N LYS A 54 -1.19 16.29 -1.59
CA LYS A 54 -1.66 15.25 -2.52
C LYS A 54 -0.74 14.04 -2.60
N LEU A 55 0.56 14.25 -2.48
CA LEU A 55 1.57 13.17 -2.39
C LEU A 55 1.77 12.71 -0.93
N GLY A 56 0.92 13.15 -0.03
CA GLY A 56 1.08 13.02 1.40
C GLY A 56 0.94 11.60 1.95
N GLN A 57 1.19 11.51 3.24
CA GLN A 57 1.22 10.25 3.98
C GLN A 57 -0.12 9.49 3.94
N ALA A 58 -1.25 10.19 3.79
CA ALA A 58 -2.57 9.56 3.73
C ALA A 58 -2.73 8.66 2.50
N ASP A 59 -2.37 9.16 1.31
CA ASP A 59 -2.47 8.39 0.07
C ASP A 59 -1.50 7.20 0.06
N ARG A 60 -0.31 7.38 0.66
CA ARG A 60 0.67 6.29 0.81
C ARG A 60 0.17 5.24 1.80
N ALA A 61 -0.47 5.65 2.89
CA ALA A 61 -1.04 4.74 3.88
C ALA A 61 -2.21 3.95 3.28
N GLU A 62 -3.08 4.61 2.51
CA GLU A 62 -4.20 3.96 1.82
C GLU A 62 -3.71 2.97 0.75
N LEU A 63 -2.72 3.36 -0.07
CA LEU A 63 -2.09 2.47 -1.03
C LEU A 63 -1.38 1.29 -0.36
N ALA A 64 -0.71 1.52 0.77
CA ALA A 64 -0.08 0.46 1.54
C ALA A 64 -1.11 -0.48 2.17
N ALA A 65 -2.23 0.05 2.68
CA ALA A 65 -3.33 -0.74 3.22
C ALA A 65 -3.99 -1.58 2.11
N ALA A 66 -4.31 -0.98 0.96
CA ALA A 66 -4.86 -1.67 -0.19
C ALA A 66 -3.91 -2.77 -0.75
N ALA A 67 -2.60 -2.52 -0.71
CA ALA A 67 -1.60 -3.52 -1.07
C ALA A 67 -1.50 -4.66 -0.04
N ALA A 68 -1.74 -4.35 1.24
CA ALA A 68 -1.74 -5.34 2.32
C ALA A 68 -2.97 -6.25 2.27
N GLU A 69 -4.10 -5.74 1.78
CA GLU A 69 -5.35 -6.50 1.62
C GLU A 69 -5.31 -7.48 0.44
N LYS A 70 -4.44 -7.27 -0.53
CA LYS A 70 -4.28 -8.22 -1.63
C LYS A 70 -3.76 -9.54 -1.07
N ALA A 71 -4.36 -10.64 -1.54
CA ALA A 71 -3.91 -11.99 -1.21
C ALA A 71 -2.41 -12.11 -1.45
N LYS A 72 -1.65 -12.25 -0.38
CA LYS A 72 -0.19 -12.44 -0.48
C LYS A 72 0.06 -13.88 -0.88
N LEU A 73 0.81 -14.03 -1.96
CA LEU A 73 1.30 -15.30 -2.42
C LEU A 73 2.79 -15.43 -2.06
N SER A 74 3.14 -16.44 -1.30
CA SER A 74 4.52 -16.80 -1.02
C SER A 74 4.89 -18.00 -1.85
N CYS A 75 5.91 -17.86 -2.68
CA CYS A 75 6.47 -18.94 -3.51
C CYS A 75 7.83 -19.31 -2.96
N GLY A 76 8.11 -20.60 -2.91
CA GLY A 76 9.40 -21.09 -2.47
C GLY A 76 9.62 -22.55 -2.84
N ALA A 77 10.70 -23.08 -2.39
CA ALA A 77 10.99 -24.51 -2.49
C ALA A 77 11.72 -24.99 -1.25
N PHE A 78 11.53 -26.22 -0.88
CA PHE A 78 12.29 -26.87 0.19
C PHE A 78 12.93 -28.15 -0.29
N LEU A 79 14.00 -28.55 0.38
CA LEU A 79 14.68 -29.81 0.13
C LEU A 79 14.08 -30.88 1.03
N GLY A 80 13.62 -31.97 0.45
CA GLY A 80 13.13 -33.11 1.18
C GLY A 80 14.23 -33.77 2.01
N ASN A 81 13.88 -34.19 3.20
CA ASN A 81 14.79 -34.83 4.14
C ASN A 81 14.43 -36.28 4.48
N GLY A 82 13.35 -36.81 3.90
CA GLY A 82 12.88 -38.18 4.15
C GLY A 82 12.18 -38.39 5.49
N THR A 83 11.96 -37.29 6.26
CA THR A 83 11.24 -37.33 7.54
C THR A 83 10.25 -36.15 7.61
N SER A 84 9.31 -36.18 8.55
CA SER A 84 8.43 -35.03 8.72
C SER A 84 9.22 -33.77 9.04
N GLN A 85 8.97 -32.66 8.36
CA GLN A 85 9.64 -31.39 8.60
C GLN A 85 8.68 -30.19 8.49
N SER A 86 9.01 -29.14 9.22
CA SER A 86 8.29 -27.89 9.18
C SER A 86 8.99 -26.87 8.28
N ILE A 87 8.22 -26.22 7.43
CA ILE A 87 8.67 -25.20 6.48
C ILE A 87 8.19 -23.85 7.01
N PRO A 88 9.08 -23.01 7.55
CA PRO A 88 8.72 -21.73 8.12
C PRO A 88 8.45 -20.71 7.01
N LEU A 89 7.33 -20.01 7.10
CA LEU A 89 6.95 -18.92 6.20
C LEU A 89 6.93 -17.55 6.93
N GLY A 90 6.98 -17.56 8.27
CA GLY A 90 6.80 -16.36 9.09
C GLY A 90 5.34 -15.94 9.25
N PHE A 91 4.39 -16.68 8.68
CA PHE A 91 2.95 -16.47 8.80
C PHE A 91 2.19 -17.79 8.71
N ARG A 92 0.96 -17.78 9.16
CA ARG A 92 0.06 -18.92 9.02
C ARG A 92 -0.65 -18.86 7.67
N PRO A 93 -0.38 -19.77 6.71
CA PRO A 93 -1.05 -19.76 5.43
C PRO A 93 -2.52 -20.18 5.55
N SER A 94 -3.37 -19.67 4.66
CA SER A 94 -4.75 -20.13 4.48
C SER A 94 -4.80 -21.44 3.70
N ALA A 95 -3.90 -21.56 2.74
CA ALA A 95 -3.73 -22.77 1.94
C ALA A 95 -2.28 -22.91 1.46
N VAL A 96 -1.88 -24.14 1.19
CA VAL A 96 -0.59 -24.49 0.60
C VAL A 96 -0.82 -25.47 -0.54
N LEU A 97 -0.20 -25.19 -1.67
CA LEU A 97 -0.20 -26.02 -2.86
C LEU A 97 1.22 -26.51 -3.14
N LEU A 98 1.40 -27.78 -3.33
CA LEU A 98 2.68 -28.36 -3.75
C LEU A 98 2.50 -29.62 -4.60
N PRO A 99 3.48 -29.95 -5.44
CA PRO A 99 3.40 -31.15 -6.26
C PRO A 99 3.60 -32.42 -5.42
N GLY A 100 2.66 -33.33 -5.51
CA GLY A 100 2.78 -34.69 -5.04
C GLY A 100 3.15 -35.66 -6.18
N ARG A 101 3.21 -36.94 -5.88
CA ARG A 101 3.51 -37.95 -6.86
C ARG A 101 2.35 -38.15 -7.87
N SER A 102 1.11 -38.03 -7.38
CA SER A 102 -0.10 -38.26 -8.17
C SER A 102 -0.70 -36.98 -8.75
N GLY A 103 -0.14 -35.80 -8.44
CA GLY A 103 -0.65 -34.52 -8.88
C GLY A 103 -0.37 -33.41 -7.86
N LEU A 104 -1.16 -32.34 -7.92
CA LEU A 104 -1.05 -31.24 -6.99
C LEU A 104 -1.80 -31.54 -5.68
N LEU A 105 -1.12 -31.34 -4.58
CA LEU A 105 -1.67 -31.45 -3.24
C LEU A 105 -2.04 -30.06 -2.73
N LEU A 106 -3.29 -29.90 -2.34
CA LEU A 106 -3.81 -28.67 -1.75
C LEU A 106 -4.20 -28.94 -0.29
N ALA A 107 -3.52 -28.32 0.63
CA ALA A 107 -3.93 -28.25 2.04
C ALA A 107 -4.50 -26.88 2.37
N SER A 108 -5.57 -26.83 3.13
CA SER A 108 -6.14 -25.60 3.68
C SER A 108 -6.36 -25.77 5.17
N ARG A 109 -6.72 -24.68 5.86
CA ARG A 109 -7.08 -24.75 7.29
C ARG A 109 -8.28 -25.64 7.58
N GLN A 110 -9.12 -25.84 6.58
CA GLN A 110 -10.36 -26.63 6.67
C GLN A 110 -10.20 -28.03 6.13
N THR A 111 -9.23 -28.25 5.26
CA THR A 111 -9.00 -29.53 4.59
C THR A 111 -7.52 -29.88 4.69
N ALA A 112 -7.21 -30.85 5.52
CA ALA A 112 -5.88 -31.44 5.56
C ALA A 112 -5.71 -32.31 4.29
N ALA A 113 -4.63 -32.09 3.55
CA ALA A 113 -4.16 -33.09 2.59
C ALA A 113 -3.16 -33.96 3.36
N GLY A 114 -3.49 -35.19 3.66
CA GLY A 114 -2.79 -36.11 4.58
C GLY A 114 -1.27 -35.95 4.78
N ALA A 115 -0.57 -35.48 3.73
CA ALA A 115 0.86 -35.21 3.75
C ALA A 115 1.24 -33.76 4.11
N ILE A 116 0.27 -32.82 4.26
CA ILE A 116 0.52 -31.41 4.53
C ILE A 116 -0.38 -30.93 5.65
N GLU A 117 0.22 -30.32 6.67
CA GLU A 117 -0.45 -29.72 7.81
C GLU A 117 -0.15 -28.23 7.89
N ILE A 118 -1.19 -27.40 8.03
CA ILE A 118 -1.03 -25.95 8.23
C ILE A 118 -0.70 -25.66 9.69
N ILE A 119 0.43 -25.02 9.95
CA ILE A 119 0.89 -24.62 11.28
C ILE A 119 0.93 -23.10 11.42
N GLN A 120 1.13 -22.59 12.66
CA GLN A 120 1.07 -21.15 12.98
C GLN A 120 2.03 -20.28 12.17
N GLN A 121 3.22 -20.79 11.83
CA GLN A 121 4.23 -20.01 11.13
C GLN A 121 4.66 -20.62 9.80
N GLY A 122 3.80 -21.39 9.18
CA GLY A 122 4.10 -22.06 7.93
C GLY A 122 3.27 -23.32 7.72
N PHE A 123 3.89 -24.35 7.19
CA PHE A 123 3.29 -25.66 7.03
C PHE A 123 4.28 -26.76 7.39
N ARG A 124 3.75 -27.91 7.70
CA ARG A 124 4.51 -29.11 7.98
C ARG A 124 4.21 -30.15 6.90
N VAL A 125 5.24 -30.76 6.35
CA VAL A 125 5.12 -31.94 5.52
C VAL A 125 5.31 -33.16 6.39
N VAL A 126 4.31 -34.05 6.33
CA VAL A 126 4.30 -35.29 7.09
C VAL A 126 4.82 -36.39 6.18
N HIS A 127 5.85 -37.08 6.65
CA HIS A 127 6.37 -38.26 5.96
C HIS A 127 5.67 -39.52 6.54
N GLU A 128 4.99 -40.24 5.68
CA GLU A 128 4.33 -41.48 6.03
C GLU A 128 4.77 -42.57 5.06
N ASP A 129 5.36 -43.62 5.59
CA ASP A 129 5.80 -44.75 4.79
C ASP A 129 4.58 -45.47 4.23
N GLY A 130 4.58 -45.65 2.89
CA GLY A 130 3.47 -46.28 2.18
C GLY A 130 2.37 -45.38 1.68
N ALA A 131 2.42 -44.07 1.99
CA ALA A 131 1.47 -43.11 1.45
C ALA A 131 1.53 -43.02 -0.07
N ILE A 132 0.35 -42.94 -0.69
CA ILE A 132 0.18 -42.84 -2.16
C ILE A 132 0.87 -41.58 -2.70
N ASP A 133 0.76 -40.49 -1.96
CA ASP A 133 1.39 -39.22 -2.29
C ASP A 133 2.64 -39.02 -1.45
N ARG A 134 3.71 -39.70 -1.85
CA ARG A 134 5.01 -39.47 -1.22
C ARG A 134 5.53 -38.10 -1.56
N ILE A 135 5.59 -37.25 -0.57
CA ILE A 135 6.32 -35.96 -0.58
C ILE A 135 7.46 -36.03 0.41
N ASN A 136 8.38 -35.09 0.28
CA ASN A 136 9.50 -34.96 1.19
C ASN A 136 10.53 -36.11 1.13
N GLU A 137 10.71 -36.71 -0.05
CA GLU A 137 11.78 -37.67 -0.28
C GLU A 137 13.16 -37.00 -0.13
N SER A 138 14.09 -37.70 0.52
CA SER A 138 15.43 -37.16 0.78
C SER A 138 16.15 -36.75 -0.50
N GLY A 139 16.68 -35.54 -0.53
CA GLY A 139 17.44 -34.99 -1.66
C GLY A 139 16.59 -34.46 -2.83
N LYS A 140 15.27 -34.50 -2.76
CA LYS A 140 14.39 -34.01 -3.79
C LYS A 140 13.86 -32.62 -3.43
N THR A 141 13.86 -31.70 -4.40
CA THR A 141 13.34 -30.34 -4.21
C THR A 141 11.84 -30.27 -4.53
N TYR A 142 11.10 -29.64 -3.64
CA TYR A 142 9.65 -29.45 -3.76
C TYR A 142 9.31 -27.96 -3.80
N PRO A 143 8.86 -27.42 -4.95
CA PRO A 143 8.31 -26.06 -5.00
C PRO A 143 6.97 -26.02 -4.30
N TYR A 144 6.64 -24.87 -3.72
CA TYR A 144 5.34 -24.64 -3.09
C TYR A 144 4.77 -23.26 -3.39
N LEU A 145 3.47 -23.14 -3.30
CA LEU A 145 2.73 -21.89 -3.27
C LEU A 145 1.94 -21.85 -1.96
N ALA A 146 2.15 -20.79 -1.18
CA ALA A 146 1.42 -20.57 0.06
C ALA A 146 0.61 -19.28 -0.03
N PHE A 147 -0.66 -19.38 0.31
CA PHE A 147 -1.61 -18.28 0.25
C PHE A 147 -1.79 -17.69 1.65
N LEU A 148 -1.60 -16.38 1.76
CA LEU A 148 -2.00 -15.63 2.94
C LEU A 148 -3.43 -15.16 2.76
N GLU A 149 -4.27 -15.39 3.76
CA GLU A 149 -5.62 -14.87 3.77
C GLU A 149 -5.58 -13.34 3.83
N GLY A 150 -6.17 -12.68 2.83
CA GLY A 150 -6.55 -11.29 2.97
C GLY A 150 -7.60 -11.19 4.07
N GLN A 151 -7.46 -10.26 4.98
CA GLN A 151 -8.53 -9.97 5.94
C GLN A 151 -9.73 -9.49 5.11
N ILE A 152 -10.79 -10.27 5.10
CA ILE A 152 -12.09 -9.81 4.60
C ILE A 152 -12.64 -8.89 5.69
N PRO A 153 -12.94 -7.62 5.37
CA PRO A 153 -13.48 -6.67 6.34
C PRO A 153 -14.84 -7.11 6.89
#